data_5855b0794bd2d94bc62fe7527b9cb0a7
#
_entry.id   5855b0794bd2d94bc62fe7527b9cb0a7
#
_cell.length_a   1.000
_cell.length_b   1.000
_cell.length_c   1.000
_cell.angle_alpha   90.00
_cell.angle_beta   90.00
_cell.angle_gamma   90.00
#
_symmetry.space_group_name_H-M   'P 1'
#
loop_
_entity.id
_entity.type
_entity.pdbx_description
1 polymer ?
#
loop_
_entity_poly.entity_id
_entity_poly.type
_entity_poly.pdbx_seq_one_letter_code
_entity_poly.pdbx_strand_id
1 'polypeptide(L)'
;MYKFIFTCLLTSIAWNASAELLEYKFEDWSGVSLPTYVAKPNKINATTRLVVVMHGRKRNAEEYRNQWAKASQELNLVVIVPEFSEKNFPEVWGFNYGNIKTKNLEPISKDLHTFSAIEPLAIHALKKFKIKSNNWGIYGHGAGAHFVHRFVLHHPEASHTLAIAANLGWYLSMTNQNWPFGLNNSDIDNKKLKQAFGKYFLLMLGRADTSTKPNSPYVADHWEIINSQGEHRLARGRNFFKSAVAKSKEVNQFFKWGMVEVPTTKGHSNTEQMVPYAAEMFYARLK
;
A
#
# COMPACT_ATOMS: atom_id res chain seq x y z
N MET A 1 -45.73 54.08 12.74
CA MET A 1 -45.83 52.62 12.53
C MET A 1 -44.45 52.14 12.09
N TYR A 2 -43.60 51.70 13.00
CA TYR A 2 -42.25 51.18 12.71
C TYR A 2 -42.34 49.66 12.55
N LYS A 3 -41.98 49.14 11.36
CA LYS A 3 -41.85 47.69 11.09
C LYS A 3 -40.44 47.26 11.50
N PHE A 4 -40.33 46.43 12.54
CA PHE A 4 -39.10 45.73 12.87
C PHE A 4 -38.98 44.51 11.95
N ILE A 5 -37.93 44.48 11.13
CA ILE A 5 -37.54 43.31 10.34
C ILE A 5 -36.54 42.50 11.19
N PHE A 6 -36.97 41.33 11.67
CA PHE A 6 -36.11 40.36 12.35
C PHE A 6 -35.36 39.55 11.29
N THR A 7 -34.08 39.88 11.07
CA THR A 7 -33.20 39.06 10.21
C THR A 7 -32.67 37.92 11.06
N CYS A 8 -33.21 36.71 10.82
CA CYS A 8 -32.72 35.50 11.45
C CYS A 8 -31.42 35.10 10.75
N LEU A 9 -30.23 35.32 11.35
CA LEU A 9 -28.96 34.77 10.91
C LEU A 9 -28.95 33.28 11.24
N LEU A 10 -29.22 32.45 10.24
CA LEU A 10 -28.93 31.00 10.29
C LEU A 10 -27.41 30.80 10.21
N THR A 11 -26.74 30.77 11.35
CA THR A 11 -25.36 30.24 11.41
C THR A 11 -25.41 28.74 11.17
N SER A 12 -25.08 28.33 9.96
CA SER A 12 -24.82 26.92 9.64
C SER A 12 -23.54 26.50 10.40
N ILE A 13 -23.70 25.83 11.54
CA ILE A 13 -22.59 25.12 12.17
C ILE A 13 -22.27 23.97 11.24
N ALA A 14 -21.24 24.12 10.41
CA ALA A 14 -20.65 23.01 9.69
C ALA A 14 -19.99 22.07 10.72
N TRP A 15 -20.69 21.03 11.12
CA TRP A 15 -20.08 19.93 11.85
C TRP A 15 -19.03 19.30 10.92
N ASN A 16 -17.76 19.53 11.21
CA ASN A 16 -16.68 18.74 10.65
C ASN A 16 -16.82 17.32 11.19
N ALA A 17 -17.62 16.51 10.53
CA ALA A 17 -17.80 15.10 10.88
C ALA A 17 -16.46 14.37 10.68
N SER A 18 -15.84 13.91 11.75
CA SER A 18 -14.66 13.06 11.69
C SER A 18 -15.06 11.63 11.32
N ALA A 19 -14.13 10.88 10.70
CA ALA A 19 -14.33 9.46 10.46
C ALA A 19 -14.53 8.68 11.78
N GLU A 20 -15.34 7.64 11.75
CA GLU A 20 -15.47 6.69 12.84
C GLU A 20 -14.26 5.76 12.88
N LEU A 21 -13.61 5.66 14.04
CA LEU A 21 -12.43 4.82 14.26
C LEU A 21 -12.83 3.56 15.02
N LEU A 22 -12.49 2.40 14.46
CA LEU A 22 -12.85 1.08 15.01
C LEU A 22 -11.63 0.16 14.97
N GLU A 23 -11.76 -1.00 15.60
CA GLU A 23 -10.84 -2.12 15.48
C GLU A 23 -11.58 -3.46 15.54
N TYR A 24 -11.00 -4.48 14.93
CA TYR A 24 -11.44 -5.86 15.03
C TYR A 24 -10.27 -6.82 14.80
N LYS A 25 -10.46 -8.09 15.14
CA LYS A 25 -9.51 -9.16 14.80
C LYS A 25 -9.97 -9.86 13.51
N PHE A 26 -9.07 -10.03 12.58
CA PHE A 26 -9.29 -10.81 11.38
C PHE A 26 -8.64 -12.19 11.54
N GLU A 27 -9.41 -13.25 11.30
CA GLU A 27 -9.01 -14.65 11.55
C GLU A 27 -9.25 -15.56 10.32
N ASP A 28 -9.87 -15.07 9.26
CA ASP A 28 -10.27 -15.91 8.10
C ASP A 28 -9.10 -16.16 7.12
N TRP A 29 -7.96 -16.63 7.64
CA TRP A 29 -6.79 -17.07 6.86
C TRP A 29 -5.96 -18.07 7.67
N SER A 30 -4.98 -18.76 7.04
CA SER A 30 -4.25 -19.87 7.69
C SER A 30 -3.22 -19.44 8.76
N GLY A 31 -2.87 -18.15 8.82
CA GLY A 31 -1.91 -17.63 9.79
C GLY A 31 -2.56 -17.16 11.10
N VAL A 32 -1.79 -16.43 11.89
CA VAL A 32 -2.26 -15.87 13.17
C VAL A 32 -3.28 -14.75 12.93
N SER A 33 -4.18 -14.58 13.92
CA SER A 33 -5.15 -13.48 13.94
C SER A 33 -4.47 -12.11 13.79
N LEU A 34 -5.04 -11.26 12.95
CA LEU A 34 -4.52 -9.92 12.64
C LEU A 34 -5.40 -8.84 13.30
N PRO A 35 -4.91 -8.10 14.30
CA PRO A 35 -5.55 -6.87 14.72
C PRO A 35 -5.71 -5.95 13.51
N THR A 36 -6.91 -5.42 13.30
CA THR A 36 -7.21 -4.60 12.11
C THR A 36 -7.88 -3.30 12.56
N TYR A 37 -7.19 -2.20 12.29
CA TYR A 37 -7.64 -0.85 12.61
C TYR A 37 -8.42 -0.26 11.43
N VAL A 38 -9.50 0.45 11.74
CA VAL A 38 -10.45 0.92 10.72
C VAL A 38 -10.71 2.41 10.86
N ALA A 39 -10.66 3.14 9.77
CA ALA A 39 -11.31 4.43 9.63
C ALA A 39 -12.42 4.32 8.59
N LYS A 40 -13.65 4.68 8.94
CA LYS A 40 -14.77 4.64 8.02
C LYS A 40 -15.57 5.94 8.03
N PRO A 41 -16.21 6.31 6.92
CA PRO A 41 -17.11 7.45 6.90
C PRO A 41 -18.34 7.17 7.79
N ASN A 42 -18.95 8.22 8.32
CA ASN A 42 -20.14 8.11 9.16
C ASN A 42 -21.34 7.46 8.44
N LYS A 43 -21.37 7.52 7.11
CA LYS A 43 -22.42 6.90 6.29
C LYS A 43 -21.79 6.02 5.21
N ILE A 44 -22.11 4.74 5.24
CA ILE A 44 -21.81 3.79 4.16
C ILE A 44 -22.93 3.89 3.13
N ASN A 45 -22.58 4.07 1.87
CA ASN A 45 -23.54 4.20 0.76
C ASN A 45 -23.01 3.53 -0.52
N ALA A 46 -23.71 3.68 -1.64
CA ALA A 46 -23.35 3.03 -2.91
C ALA A 46 -21.99 3.49 -3.48
N THR A 47 -21.50 4.68 -3.08
CA THR A 47 -20.22 5.21 -3.54
C THR A 47 -19.07 4.91 -2.57
N THR A 48 -19.32 4.23 -1.45
CA THR A 48 -18.27 3.82 -0.50
C THR A 48 -17.34 2.79 -1.13
N ARG A 49 -16.05 2.96 -0.93
CA ARG A 49 -14.99 2.08 -1.46
C ARG A 49 -14.06 1.62 -0.34
N LEU A 50 -13.38 0.50 -0.57
CA LEU A 50 -12.45 -0.10 0.39
C LEU A 50 -11.00 0.12 -0.02
N VAL A 51 -10.16 0.52 0.94
CA VAL A 51 -8.71 0.59 0.80
C VAL A 51 -8.06 -0.18 1.94
N VAL A 52 -7.22 -1.16 1.60
CA VAL A 52 -6.33 -1.85 2.53
C VAL A 52 -5.02 -1.08 2.60
N VAL A 53 -4.60 -0.68 3.80
CA VAL A 53 -3.39 0.12 4.01
C VAL A 53 -2.35 -0.69 4.78
N MET A 54 -1.16 -0.81 4.22
CA MET A 54 -0.04 -1.52 4.83
C MET A 54 0.84 -0.54 5.60
N HIS A 55 1.04 -0.82 6.89
CA HIS A 55 1.83 0.01 7.80
C HIS A 55 3.32 0.04 7.48
N GLY A 56 4.05 0.93 8.13
CA GLY A 56 5.51 1.06 8.00
C GLY A 56 6.31 0.04 8.83
N ARG A 57 7.64 0.22 8.83
CA ARG A 57 8.59 -0.64 9.57
C ARG A 57 8.32 -0.71 11.08
N LYS A 58 7.79 0.35 11.67
CA LYS A 58 7.46 0.39 13.11
C LYS A 58 6.26 -0.47 13.49
N ARG A 59 5.60 -1.11 12.54
CA ARG A 59 4.37 -1.92 12.74
C ARG A 59 3.21 -1.12 13.34
N ASN A 60 3.22 0.19 13.16
CA ASN A 60 2.30 1.19 13.74
C ASN A 60 0.99 1.31 12.94
N ALA A 61 0.22 0.24 12.87
CA ALA A 61 -1.01 0.16 12.07
C ALA A 61 -2.05 1.22 12.50
N GLU A 62 -2.20 1.45 13.79
CA GLU A 62 -3.11 2.46 14.33
C GLU A 62 -2.76 3.88 13.87
N GLU A 63 -1.48 4.24 13.86
CA GLU A 63 -1.02 5.55 13.37
C GLU A 63 -1.36 5.73 11.88
N TYR A 64 -1.16 4.68 11.06
CA TYR A 64 -1.54 4.71 9.65
C TYR A 64 -3.05 4.89 9.47
N ARG A 65 -3.89 4.20 10.26
CA ARG A 65 -5.34 4.42 10.27
C ARG A 65 -5.67 5.89 10.56
N ASN A 66 -5.02 6.48 11.57
CA ASN A 66 -5.26 7.87 11.97
C ASN A 66 -4.87 8.87 10.87
N GLN A 67 -3.76 8.63 10.16
CA GLN A 67 -3.33 9.44 9.01
C GLN A 67 -4.33 9.40 7.85
N TRP A 68 -5.08 8.32 7.70
CA TRP A 68 -6.10 8.14 6.65
C TRP A 68 -7.50 8.61 7.07
N ALA A 69 -7.74 8.90 8.35
CA ALA A 69 -9.08 9.19 8.88
C ALA A 69 -9.76 10.37 8.16
N LYS A 70 -9.04 11.45 7.90
CA LYS A 70 -9.58 12.61 7.15
C LYS A 70 -10.02 12.20 5.74
N ALA A 71 -9.14 11.54 4.99
CA ALA A 71 -9.45 11.09 3.63
C ALA A 71 -10.60 10.06 3.60
N SER A 72 -10.70 9.19 4.62
CA SER A 72 -11.80 8.25 4.79
C SER A 72 -13.14 8.98 4.81
N GLN A 73 -13.28 10.02 5.63
CA GLN A 73 -14.51 10.78 5.74
C GLN A 73 -14.81 11.61 4.48
N GLU A 74 -13.82 12.34 3.96
CA GLU A 74 -13.99 13.28 2.85
C GLU A 74 -14.25 12.59 1.50
N LEU A 75 -13.61 11.44 1.27
CA LEU A 75 -13.68 10.71 0.00
C LEU A 75 -14.53 9.43 0.09
N ASN A 76 -15.27 9.26 1.18
CA ASN A 76 -16.16 8.12 1.38
C ASN A 76 -15.44 6.76 1.23
N LEU A 77 -14.28 6.62 1.87
CA LEU A 77 -13.44 5.42 1.86
C LEU A 77 -13.53 4.70 3.21
N VAL A 78 -13.80 3.40 3.20
CA VAL A 78 -13.47 2.54 4.33
C VAL A 78 -12.02 2.15 4.20
N VAL A 79 -11.22 2.51 5.20
CA VAL A 79 -9.79 2.23 5.26
C VAL A 79 -9.54 1.20 6.35
N ILE A 80 -8.89 0.10 6.01
CA ILE A 80 -8.52 -0.95 6.97
C ILE A 80 -7.00 -1.11 6.98
N VAL A 81 -6.44 -1.25 8.18
CA VAL A 81 -4.98 -1.36 8.39
C VAL A 81 -4.72 -2.60 9.24
N PRO A 82 -4.42 -3.76 8.64
CA PRO A 82 -4.03 -4.95 9.39
C PRO A 82 -2.66 -4.75 10.05
N GLU A 83 -2.50 -5.21 11.29
CA GLU A 83 -1.23 -5.20 11.98
C GLU A 83 -0.50 -6.53 11.79
N PHE A 84 0.61 -6.48 11.07
CA PHE A 84 1.59 -7.56 11.01
C PHE A 84 2.67 -7.28 12.06
N SER A 85 2.45 -7.69 13.32
CA SER A 85 3.34 -7.39 14.44
C SER A 85 4.76 -7.95 14.24
N GLU A 86 5.77 -7.26 14.79
CA GLU A 86 7.16 -7.73 14.74
C GLU A 86 7.35 -9.09 15.42
N LYS A 87 6.55 -9.38 16.45
CA LYS A 87 6.57 -10.66 17.17
C LYS A 87 6.20 -11.84 16.26
N ASN A 88 5.13 -11.69 15.47
CA ASN A 88 4.59 -12.77 14.64
C ASN A 88 5.18 -12.78 13.22
N PHE A 89 5.63 -11.63 12.74
CA PHE A 89 6.16 -11.44 11.39
C PHE A 89 7.48 -10.68 11.45
N PRO A 90 8.54 -11.31 11.96
CA PRO A 90 9.78 -10.62 12.28
C PRO A 90 10.52 -10.09 11.05
N GLU A 91 11.23 -9.00 11.25
CA GLU A 91 12.16 -8.40 10.29
C GLU A 91 11.51 -8.07 8.91
N VAL A 92 12.35 -7.97 7.89
CA VAL A 92 11.90 -7.77 6.50
C VAL A 92 11.30 -9.05 5.90
N TRP A 93 11.70 -10.22 6.41
CA TRP A 93 11.28 -11.52 5.89
C TRP A 93 9.81 -11.80 6.15
N GLY A 94 9.37 -11.58 7.38
CA GLY A 94 7.97 -11.81 7.77
C GLY A 94 7.00 -10.79 7.21
N PHE A 95 7.44 -9.56 6.89
CA PHE A 95 6.54 -8.51 6.42
C PHE A 95 6.86 -7.99 5.02
N ASN A 96 8.00 -7.30 4.85
CA ASN A 96 8.31 -6.66 3.56
C ASN A 96 8.33 -7.65 2.39
N TYR A 97 8.74 -8.86 2.64
CA TYR A 97 8.91 -9.94 1.66
C TYR A 97 7.77 -10.96 1.65
N GLY A 98 6.73 -10.69 2.44
CA GLY A 98 5.50 -11.47 2.38
C GLY A 98 5.56 -12.83 3.07
N ASN A 99 6.57 -13.09 3.90
CA ASN A 99 6.77 -14.39 4.55
C ASN A 99 6.85 -15.55 3.54
N ILE A 100 7.44 -15.30 2.35
CA ILE A 100 7.55 -16.33 1.28
C ILE A 100 8.65 -17.34 1.58
N LYS A 101 9.75 -16.87 2.17
CA LYS A 101 10.90 -17.66 2.53
C LYS A 101 11.39 -17.28 3.91
N THR A 102 11.99 -18.22 4.61
CA THR A 102 12.73 -17.96 5.83
C THR A 102 13.99 -17.14 5.54
N LYS A 103 14.67 -16.66 6.59
CA LYS A 103 15.96 -15.98 6.48
C LYS A 103 17.04 -16.83 5.80
N ASN A 104 16.91 -18.17 5.90
CA ASN A 104 17.80 -19.14 5.24
C ASN A 104 17.37 -19.48 3.81
N LEU A 105 16.42 -18.71 3.23
CA LEU A 105 15.87 -18.87 1.88
C LEU A 105 15.05 -20.16 1.68
N GLU A 106 14.67 -20.86 2.75
CA GLU A 106 13.77 -22.00 2.69
C GLU A 106 12.34 -21.54 2.39
N PRO A 107 11.62 -22.17 1.47
CA PRO A 107 10.27 -21.78 1.13
C PRO A 107 9.29 -22.04 2.29
N ILE A 108 8.35 -21.12 2.46
CA ILE A 108 7.23 -21.23 3.38
C ILE A 108 5.97 -21.60 2.59
N SER A 109 5.05 -22.36 3.18
CA SER A 109 3.78 -22.72 2.54
C SER A 109 2.99 -21.47 2.13
N LYS A 110 2.42 -21.47 0.91
CA LYS A 110 1.75 -20.31 0.31
C LYS A 110 0.61 -19.75 1.17
N ASP A 111 -0.12 -20.63 1.87
CA ASP A 111 -1.23 -20.25 2.75
C ASP A 111 -0.78 -19.48 4.01
N LEU A 112 0.51 -19.58 4.38
CA LEU A 112 1.15 -18.84 5.47
C LEU A 112 1.88 -17.58 4.99
N HIS A 113 1.91 -17.30 3.68
CA HIS A 113 2.43 -16.02 3.20
C HIS A 113 1.56 -14.87 3.71
N THR A 114 2.15 -13.80 4.23
CA THR A 114 1.37 -12.63 4.66
C THR A 114 0.59 -11.99 3.51
N PHE A 115 1.02 -12.20 2.28
CA PHE A 115 0.28 -11.81 1.08
C PHE A 115 -1.05 -12.55 0.94
N SER A 116 -1.12 -13.81 1.36
CA SER A 116 -2.34 -14.64 1.28
C SER A 116 -3.45 -14.19 2.22
N ALA A 117 -3.14 -13.37 3.24
CA ALA A 117 -4.14 -12.77 4.13
C ALA A 117 -4.93 -11.61 3.47
N ILE A 118 -4.36 -10.96 2.46
CA ILE A 118 -4.85 -9.63 2.01
C ILE A 118 -6.19 -9.71 1.29
N GLU A 119 -6.35 -10.62 0.34
CA GLU A 119 -7.62 -10.73 -0.40
C GLU A 119 -8.76 -11.24 0.50
N PRO A 120 -8.58 -12.30 1.33
CA PRO A 120 -9.59 -12.70 2.32
C PRO A 120 -9.95 -11.55 3.27
N LEU A 121 -8.98 -10.77 3.75
CA LEU A 121 -9.22 -9.60 4.60
C LEU A 121 -10.06 -8.54 3.88
N ALA A 122 -9.75 -8.24 2.61
CA ALA A 122 -10.52 -7.28 1.82
C ALA A 122 -11.97 -7.76 1.63
N ILE A 123 -12.17 -9.02 1.25
CA ILE A 123 -13.51 -9.62 1.08
C ILE A 123 -14.29 -9.61 2.40
N HIS A 124 -13.65 -9.97 3.51
CA HIS A 124 -14.23 -9.88 4.85
C HIS A 124 -14.70 -8.45 5.17
N ALA A 125 -13.86 -7.44 4.91
CA ALA A 125 -14.20 -6.05 5.17
C ALA A 125 -15.33 -5.54 4.27
N LEU A 126 -15.34 -5.87 2.98
CA LEU A 126 -16.45 -5.53 2.06
C LEU A 126 -17.79 -6.06 2.61
N LYS A 127 -17.82 -7.30 3.08
CA LYS A 127 -18.99 -7.92 3.69
C LYS A 127 -19.36 -7.30 5.03
N LYS A 128 -18.38 -7.14 5.93
CA LYS A 128 -18.56 -6.60 7.30
C LYS A 128 -19.15 -5.20 7.28
N PHE A 129 -18.66 -4.33 6.41
CA PHE A 129 -19.12 -2.95 6.29
C PHE A 129 -20.23 -2.77 5.23
N LYS A 130 -20.75 -3.87 4.67
CA LYS A 130 -21.84 -3.86 3.66
C LYS A 130 -21.54 -2.94 2.47
N ILE A 131 -20.30 -2.91 2.04
CA ILE A 131 -19.87 -2.15 0.87
C ILE A 131 -20.38 -2.86 -0.38
N LYS A 132 -21.14 -2.16 -1.22
CA LYS A 132 -21.79 -2.76 -2.39
C LYS A 132 -20.85 -3.04 -3.56
N SER A 133 -19.76 -2.27 -3.66
CA SER A 133 -18.74 -2.45 -4.69
C SER A 133 -17.81 -3.61 -4.33
N ASN A 134 -17.44 -4.43 -5.31
CA ASN A 134 -16.36 -5.42 -5.16
C ASN A 134 -14.98 -4.84 -5.46
N ASN A 135 -14.91 -3.56 -5.85
CA ASN A 135 -13.66 -2.87 -6.11
C ASN A 135 -12.97 -2.47 -4.81
N TRP A 136 -11.72 -2.85 -4.65
CA TRP A 136 -10.90 -2.45 -3.52
C TRP A 136 -9.47 -2.11 -3.96
N GLY A 137 -8.81 -1.30 -3.17
CA GLY A 137 -7.43 -0.91 -3.41
C GLY A 137 -6.50 -1.31 -2.28
N ILE A 138 -5.20 -1.34 -2.57
CA ILE A 138 -4.16 -1.56 -1.57
C ILE A 138 -3.09 -0.47 -1.65
N TYR A 139 -2.71 0.08 -0.51
CA TYR A 139 -1.70 1.12 -0.36
C TYR A 139 -0.60 0.69 0.61
N GLY A 140 0.62 1.15 0.39
CA GLY A 140 1.70 1.04 1.36
C GLY A 140 2.73 2.15 1.19
N HIS A 141 3.35 2.55 2.31
CA HIS A 141 4.45 3.50 2.34
C HIS A 141 5.68 2.88 3.02
N GLY A 142 6.88 3.11 2.50
CA GLY A 142 8.11 2.56 3.06
C GLY A 142 8.09 1.02 3.11
N ALA A 143 8.07 0.42 4.32
CA ALA A 143 7.96 -1.04 4.47
C ALA A 143 6.64 -1.58 3.90
N GLY A 144 5.53 -0.88 4.11
CA GLY A 144 4.25 -1.21 3.49
C GLY A 144 4.30 -1.15 1.96
N ALA A 145 5.08 -0.22 1.39
CA ALA A 145 5.27 -0.17 -0.06
C ALA A 145 6.06 -1.36 -0.59
N HIS A 146 7.06 -1.85 0.17
CA HIS A 146 7.74 -3.12 -0.15
C HIS A 146 6.77 -4.29 -0.19
N PHE A 147 5.85 -4.34 0.78
CA PHE A 147 4.80 -5.33 0.80
C PHE A 147 3.92 -5.25 -0.45
N VAL A 148 3.34 -4.08 -0.74
CA VAL A 148 2.43 -3.89 -1.87
C VAL A 148 3.09 -4.18 -3.22
N HIS A 149 4.31 -3.70 -3.43
CA HIS A 149 5.08 -3.96 -4.65
C HIS A 149 5.29 -5.45 -4.90
N ARG A 150 5.66 -6.20 -3.85
CA ARG A 150 5.87 -7.65 -3.95
C ARG A 150 4.55 -8.42 -4.01
N PHE A 151 3.52 -7.97 -3.30
CA PHE A 151 2.18 -8.53 -3.42
C PHE A 151 1.69 -8.56 -4.86
N VAL A 152 1.82 -7.46 -5.60
CA VAL A 152 1.43 -7.39 -7.01
C VAL A 152 2.21 -8.37 -7.89
N LEU A 153 3.47 -8.63 -7.58
CA LEU A 153 4.34 -9.55 -8.35
C LEU A 153 4.13 -11.03 -7.99
N HIS A 154 3.96 -11.33 -6.70
CA HIS A 154 3.82 -12.72 -6.22
C HIS A 154 2.37 -13.22 -6.27
N HIS A 155 1.38 -12.33 -6.14
CA HIS A 155 -0.06 -12.61 -6.16
C HIS A 155 -0.80 -11.77 -7.22
N PRO A 156 -0.40 -11.83 -8.51
CA PRO A 156 -1.01 -11.02 -9.56
C PRO A 156 -2.46 -11.43 -9.86
N GLU A 157 -2.89 -12.61 -9.41
CA GLU A 157 -4.27 -13.12 -9.50
C GLU A 157 -5.25 -12.42 -8.57
N ALA A 158 -4.80 -11.76 -7.50
CA ALA A 158 -5.65 -11.09 -6.52
C ALA A 158 -6.58 -10.05 -7.17
N SER A 159 -7.80 -9.92 -6.65
CA SER A 159 -8.88 -9.15 -7.28
C SER A 159 -8.82 -7.63 -7.07
N HIS A 160 -7.73 -7.10 -6.46
CA HIS A 160 -7.58 -5.66 -6.26
C HIS A 160 -7.70 -4.87 -7.57
N THR A 161 -8.34 -3.70 -7.51
CA THR A 161 -8.54 -2.81 -8.67
C THR A 161 -7.34 -1.88 -8.87
N LEU A 162 -6.73 -1.38 -7.78
CA LEU A 162 -5.57 -0.49 -7.82
C LEU A 162 -4.64 -0.82 -6.65
N ALA A 163 -3.35 -0.96 -6.92
CA ALA A 163 -2.30 -1.02 -5.92
C ALA A 163 -1.40 0.23 -6.01
N ILE A 164 -1.08 0.85 -4.87
CA ILE A 164 -0.19 2.02 -4.80
C ILE A 164 0.95 1.74 -3.83
N ALA A 165 2.19 1.81 -4.31
CA ALA A 165 3.39 1.65 -3.50
C ALA A 165 4.17 2.97 -3.44
N ALA A 166 4.27 3.56 -2.24
CA ALA A 166 4.85 4.88 -2.02
C ALA A 166 6.22 4.80 -1.34
N ASN A 167 7.24 5.42 -1.94
CA ASN A 167 8.58 5.60 -1.35
C ASN A 167 9.26 4.31 -0.88
N LEU A 168 9.37 3.31 -1.76
CA LEU A 168 10.13 2.09 -1.46
C LEU A 168 11.61 2.40 -1.19
N GLY A 169 12.20 1.65 -0.27
CA GLY A 169 13.63 1.72 0.01
C GLY A 169 14.48 1.12 -1.10
N TRP A 170 14.07 -0.03 -1.64
CA TRP A 170 14.69 -0.78 -2.74
C TRP A 170 13.63 -1.67 -3.42
N TYR A 171 13.97 -2.27 -4.54
CA TYR A 171 13.01 -2.99 -5.38
C TYR A 171 13.40 -4.47 -5.53
N LEU A 172 12.41 -5.33 -5.71
CA LEU A 172 12.57 -6.57 -6.45
C LEU A 172 12.63 -6.15 -7.92
N SER A 173 13.86 -5.97 -8.42
CA SER A 173 14.12 -5.41 -9.73
C SER A 173 13.85 -6.42 -10.86
N MET A 174 13.62 -5.93 -12.09
CA MET A 174 13.37 -6.77 -13.26
C MET A 174 14.69 -7.31 -13.86
N THR A 175 15.62 -7.70 -13.01
CA THR A 175 16.97 -8.17 -13.36
C THR A 175 17.19 -9.60 -12.93
N ASN A 176 18.27 -10.22 -13.41
CA ASN A 176 18.69 -11.57 -13.02
C ASN A 176 19.45 -11.62 -11.68
N GLN A 177 19.36 -10.57 -10.84
CA GLN A 177 19.82 -10.66 -9.47
C GLN A 177 18.98 -11.68 -8.68
N ASN A 178 19.58 -12.26 -7.64
CA ASN A 178 18.87 -13.21 -6.80
C ASN A 178 17.76 -12.50 -5.99
N TRP A 179 16.67 -13.21 -5.78
CA TRP A 179 15.65 -12.81 -4.81
C TRP A 179 16.30 -12.58 -3.42
N PRO A 180 15.99 -11.52 -2.68
CA PRO A 180 14.85 -10.61 -2.84
C PRO A 180 15.12 -9.32 -3.64
N PHE A 181 16.23 -9.19 -4.35
CA PHE A 181 16.61 -7.97 -5.09
C PHE A 181 16.37 -8.06 -6.60
N GLY A 182 16.14 -9.26 -7.14
CA GLY A 182 15.83 -9.53 -8.52
C GLY A 182 15.05 -10.82 -8.71
N LEU A 183 14.84 -11.23 -9.97
CA LEU A 183 13.91 -12.30 -10.32
C LEU A 183 14.50 -13.72 -10.17
N ASN A 184 15.84 -13.90 -10.13
CA ASN A 184 16.44 -15.21 -9.98
C ASN A 184 16.03 -15.84 -8.64
N ASN A 185 15.76 -17.15 -8.64
CA ASN A 185 15.32 -17.90 -7.47
C ASN A 185 14.05 -17.36 -6.81
N SER A 186 13.23 -16.58 -7.55
CA SER A 186 11.87 -16.21 -7.18
C SER A 186 10.86 -17.21 -7.78
N ASP A 187 9.62 -17.16 -7.33
CA ASP A 187 8.48 -17.87 -7.93
C ASP A 187 7.79 -17.03 -9.05
N ILE A 188 8.43 -15.93 -9.50
CA ILE A 188 7.88 -15.00 -10.48
C ILE A 188 8.39 -15.38 -11.87
N ASP A 189 7.59 -16.13 -12.58
CA ASP A 189 7.81 -16.48 -13.98
C ASP A 189 7.21 -15.45 -14.96
N ASN A 190 7.38 -15.67 -16.26
CA ASN A 190 6.83 -14.79 -17.29
C ASN A 190 5.29 -14.73 -17.26
N LYS A 191 4.61 -15.78 -16.81
CA LYS A 191 3.14 -15.77 -16.67
C LYS A 191 2.70 -14.81 -15.56
N LYS A 192 3.33 -14.89 -14.40
CA LYS A 192 3.09 -13.95 -13.29
C LYS A 192 3.44 -12.51 -13.67
N LEU A 193 4.56 -12.30 -14.37
CA LEU A 193 4.94 -10.97 -14.86
C LEU A 193 3.88 -10.39 -15.80
N LYS A 194 3.38 -11.16 -16.76
CA LYS A 194 2.30 -10.73 -17.65
C LYS A 194 1.04 -10.35 -16.88
N GLN A 195 0.64 -11.16 -15.92
CA GLN A 195 -0.52 -10.86 -15.07
C GLN A 195 -0.29 -9.59 -14.24
N ALA A 196 0.87 -9.45 -13.59
CA ALA A 196 1.22 -8.28 -12.80
C ALA A 196 1.23 -6.98 -13.62
N PHE A 197 1.86 -6.98 -14.81
CA PHE A 197 1.87 -5.83 -15.71
C PHE A 197 0.48 -5.48 -16.25
N GLY A 198 -0.43 -6.45 -16.30
CA GLY A 198 -1.85 -6.25 -16.65
C GLY A 198 -2.70 -5.66 -15.51
N LYS A 199 -2.21 -5.55 -14.28
CA LYS A 199 -2.89 -4.91 -13.15
C LYS A 199 -2.61 -3.41 -13.11
N TYR A 200 -3.52 -2.64 -12.52
CA TYR A 200 -3.23 -1.24 -12.24
C TYR A 200 -2.37 -1.11 -10.99
N PHE A 201 -1.14 -0.73 -11.18
CA PHE A 201 -0.18 -0.47 -10.12
C PHE A 201 0.41 0.93 -10.31
N LEU A 202 0.46 1.71 -9.25
CA LEU A 202 1.02 3.05 -9.24
C LEU A 202 2.22 3.11 -8.31
N LEU A 203 3.37 3.45 -8.87
CA LEU A 203 4.56 3.79 -8.11
C LEU A 203 4.50 5.29 -7.76
N MET A 204 4.45 5.60 -6.47
CA MET A 204 4.34 6.98 -5.98
C MET A 204 5.66 7.38 -5.31
N LEU A 205 6.32 8.41 -5.83
CA LEU A 205 7.65 8.85 -5.39
C LEU A 205 7.59 10.26 -4.80
N GLY A 206 8.05 10.42 -3.57
CA GLY A 206 8.23 11.76 -2.96
C GLY A 206 9.48 12.42 -3.49
N ARG A 207 9.36 13.64 -4.04
CA ARG A 207 10.50 14.35 -4.66
C ARG A 207 11.61 14.67 -3.68
N ALA A 208 11.31 14.84 -2.39
CA ALA A 208 12.30 15.11 -1.36
C ALA A 208 12.96 13.84 -0.76
N ASP A 209 12.60 12.63 -1.20
CA ASP A 209 13.17 11.38 -0.67
C ASP A 209 14.50 11.02 -1.35
N THR A 210 15.49 11.88 -1.16
CA THR A 210 16.80 11.87 -1.83
C THR A 210 17.98 11.55 -0.91
N SER A 211 17.73 10.94 0.26
CA SER A 211 18.82 10.52 1.17
C SER A 211 19.68 9.41 0.53
N THR A 212 20.99 9.62 0.54
CA THR A 212 22.02 8.69 0.04
C THR A 212 22.62 7.83 1.14
N LYS A 213 22.07 7.86 2.37
CA LYS A 213 22.58 7.12 3.52
C LYS A 213 21.68 5.94 3.87
N PRO A 214 22.25 4.79 4.32
CA PRO A 214 21.43 3.72 4.89
C PRO A 214 20.69 4.20 6.14
N ASN A 215 19.46 3.74 6.32
CA ASN A 215 18.58 4.17 7.43
C ASN A 215 18.18 3.02 8.37
N SER A 216 18.79 1.85 8.23
CA SER A 216 18.62 0.70 9.11
C SER A 216 19.79 -0.27 8.95
N PRO A 217 20.03 -1.16 9.94
CA PRO A 217 21.07 -2.20 9.83
C PRO A 217 20.89 -3.03 8.56
N TYR A 218 19.70 -3.54 8.28
CA TYR A 218 19.43 -4.31 7.07
C TYR A 218 19.84 -3.57 5.78
N VAL A 219 19.56 -2.28 5.68
CA VAL A 219 19.94 -1.47 4.51
C VAL A 219 21.44 -1.25 4.47
N ALA A 220 22.12 -1.12 5.62
CA ALA A 220 23.59 -0.99 5.68
C ALA A 220 24.27 -2.28 5.21
N ASP A 221 23.81 -3.43 5.69
CA ASP A 221 24.36 -4.74 5.33
C ASP A 221 24.20 -5.07 3.84
N HIS A 222 23.18 -4.49 3.18
CA HIS A 222 22.87 -4.73 1.76
C HIS A 222 23.09 -3.47 0.90
N TRP A 223 23.90 -2.50 1.39
CA TRP A 223 23.98 -1.18 0.77
C TRP A 223 24.47 -1.23 -0.68
N GLU A 224 25.46 -2.05 -0.98
CA GLU A 224 26.00 -2.18 -2.33
C GLU A 224 24.93 -2.52 -3.35
N ILE A 225 24.18 -3.60 -3.11
CA ILE A 225 23.11 -4.04 -4.02
C ILE A 225 21.92 -3.07 -4.04
N ILE A 226 21.60 -2.43 -2.93
CA ILE A 226 20.51 -1.44 -2.87
C ILE A 226 20.93 -0.17 -3.63
N ASN A 227 22.17 0.28 -3.45
CA ASN A 227 22.69 1.49 -4.09
C ASN A 227 22.90 1.30 -5.61
N SER A 228 23.18 0.08 -6.05
CA SER A 228 23.26 -0.24 -7.48
C SER A 228 21.93 -0.02 -8.24
N GLN A 229 20.79 -0.04 -7.54
CA GLN A 229 19.49 0.29 -8.10
C GLN A 229 19.31 1.80 -8.34
N GLY A 230 20.10 2.65 -7.66
CA GLY A 230 20.11 4.11 -7.72
C GLY A 230 20.56 4.72 -6.40
N GLU A 231 21.20 5.87 -6.44
CA GLU A 231 21.85 6.54 -5.31
C GLU A 231 20.89 6.90 -4.14
N HIS A 232 19.64 7.17 -4.44
CA HIS A 232 18.59 7.47 -3.44
C HIS A 232 17.23 6.90 -3.88
N ARG A 233 16.22 6.91 -2.97
CA ARG A 233 14.93 6.24 -3.22
C ARG A 233 14.20 6.76 -4.45
N LEU A 234 14.22 8.08 -4.69
CA LEU A 234 13.63 8.67 -5.89
C LEU A 234 14.31 8.13 -7.16
N ALA A 235 15.65 8.08 -7.21
CA ALA A 235 16.40 7.53 -8.34
C ALA A 235 16.12 6.02 -8.52
N ARG A 236 16.11 5.24 -7.44
CA ARG A 236 15.77 3.81 -7.49
C ARG A 236 14.38 3.56 -8.05
N GLY A 237 13.39 4.37 -7.65
CA GLY A 237 12.03 4.27 -8.18
C GLY A 237 11.93 4.54 -9.67
N ARG A 238 12.59 5.58 -10.16
CA ARG A 238 12.67 5.91 -11.61
C ARG A 238 13.34 4.78 -12.41
N ASN A 239 14.45 4.25 -11.91
CA ASN A 239 15.19 3.16 -12.55
C ASN A 239 14.37 1.87 -12.57
N PHE A 240 13.71 1.53 -11.46
CA PHE A 240 12.80 0.39 -11.40
C PHE A 240 11.67 0.51 -12.40
N PHE A 241 10.99 1.65 -12.46
CA PHE A 241 9.88 1.86 -13.40
C PHE A 241 10.34 1.71 -14.86
N LYS A 242 11.50 2.28 -15.21
CA LYS A 242 12.10 2.14 -16.54
C LYS A 242 12.39 0.67 -16.87
N SER A 243 12.97 -0.09 -15.94
CA SER A 243 13.24 -1.51 -16.13
C SER A 243 11.96 -2.35 -16.26
N ALA A 244 10.90 -2.01 -15.51
CA ALA A 244 9.61 -2.68 -15.60
C ALA A 244 8.94 -2.46 -16.96
N VAL A 245 9.01 -1.23 -17.52
CA VAL A 245 8.54 -0.94 -18.89
C VAL A 245 9.31 -1.77 -19.92
N ALA A 246 10.64 -1.89 -19.80
CA ALA A 246 11.44 -2.71 -20.70
C ALA A 246 11.06 -4.18 -20.60
N LYS A 247 10.91 -4.70 -19.37
CA LYS A 247 10.53 -6.10 -19.11
C LYS A 247 9.13 -6.44 -19.63
N SER A 248 8.17 -5.51 -19.54
CA SER A 248 6.82 -5.73 -20.08
C SER A 248 6.83 -5.93 -21.60
N LYS A 249 7.69 -5.19 -22.32
CA LYS A 249 7.91 -5.37 -23.77
C LYS A 249 8.55 -6.73 -24.07
N GLU A 250 9.58 -7.12 -23.30
CA GLU A 250 10.26 -8.41 -23.44
C GLU A 250 9.29 -9.59 -23.31
N VAL A 251 8.37 -9.53 -22.33
CA VAL A 251 7.36 -10.58 -22.14
C VAL A 251 6.11 -10.39 -23.00
N ASN A 252 6.09 -9.39 -23.89
CA ASN A 252 4.97 -9.06 -24.78
C ASN A 252 3.64 -8.87 -24.01
N GLN A 253 3.62 -7.92 -23.06
CA GLN A 253 2.46 -7.58 -22.25
C GLN A 253 2.17 -6.08 -22.26
N PHE A 254 0.91 -5.71 -22.44
CA PHE A 254 0.47 -4.32 -22.26
C PHE A 254 0.68 -3.87 -20.82
N PHE A 255 1.38 -2.75 -20.66
CA PHE A 255 1.83 -2.24 -19.37
C PHE A 255 0.82 -1.26 -18.76
N LYS A 256 0.17 -1.65 -17.65
CA LYS A 256 -0.83 -0.83 -16.95
C LYS A 256 -0.29 -0.13 -15.70
N TRP A 257 1.02 -0.22 -15.45
CA TRP A 257 1.62 0.47 -14.32
C TRP A 257 1.81 1.94 -14.63
N GLY A 258 1.71 2.79 -13.62
CA GLY A 258 2.00 4.21 -13.70
C GLY A 258 3.06 4.62 -12.68
N MET A 259 3.63 5.79 -12.88
CA MET A 259 4.52 6.42 -11.91
C MET A 259 4.12 7.89 -11.74
N VAL A 260 4.07 8.36 -10.49
CA VAL A 260 3.82 9.76 -10.15
C VAL A 260 4.85 10.25 -9.15
N GLU A 261 5.30 11.48 -9.32
CA GLU A 261 6.18 12.17 -8.39
C GLU A 261 5.39 13.23 -7.62
N VAL A 262 5.33 13.04 -6.31
CA VAL A 262 4.60 13.94 -5.40
C VAL A 262 5.55 15.02 -4.89
N PRO A 263 5.18 16.31 -4.94
CA PRO A 263 5.97 17.39 -4.38
C PRO A 263 5.92 17.34 -2.85
N THR A 264 6.87 16.63 -2.24
CA THR A 264 7.02 16.54 -0.79
C THR A 264 8.14 17.46 -0.31
N THR A 265 8.05 17.94 0.93
CA THR A 265 9.07 18.76 1.60
C THR A 265 9.86 17.98 2.64
N LYS A 266 9.24 16.95 3.21
CA LYS A 266 9.90 15.99 4.11
C LYS A 266 10.53 14.87 3.28
N GLY A 267 11.71 14.41 3.65
CA GLY A 267 12.36 13.26 3.02
C GLY A 267 11.50 11.98 3.11
N HIS A 268 12.07 10.89 3.59
CA HIS A 268 11.32 9.61 3.67
C HIS A 268 10.14 9.62 4.65
N SER A 269 10.19 10.42 5.72
CA SER A 269 9.11 10.54 6.72
C SER A 269 8.00 11.49 6.23
N ASN A 270 7.39 11.19 5.09
CA ASN A 270 6.42 12.04 4.40
C ASN A 270 5.05 11.40 4.20
N THR A 271 4.71 10.37 4.98
CA THR A 271 3.45 9.61 4.81
C THR A 271 2.23 10.52 4.77
N GLU A 272 2.14 11.48 5.68
CA GLU A 272 1.04 12.45 5.73
C GLU A 272 0.92 13.30 4.46
N GLN A 273 2.05 13.60 3.80
CA GLN A 273 2.06 14.34 2.53
C GLN A 273 1.66 13.47 1.34
N MET A 274 1.85 12.13 1.44
CA MET A 274 1.53 11.18 0.37
C MET A 274 0.06 10.75 0.39
N VAL A 275 -0.55 10.64 1.60
CA VAL A 275 -1.92 10.12 1.78
C VAL A 275 -2.96 10.87 0.95
N PRO A 276 -3.03 12.22 0.91
CA PRO A 276 -4.05 12.92 0.11
C PRO A 276 -4.02 12.54 -1.37
N TYR A 277 -2.82 12.46 -1.96
CA TYR A 277 -2.66 12.06 -3.37
C TYR A 277 -3.10 10.62 -3.62
N ALA A 278 -2.71 9.71 -2.72
CA ALA A 278 -3.11 8.29 -2.84
C ALA A 278 -4.63 8.13 -2.70
N ALA A 279 -5.24 8.82 -1.75
CA ALA A 279 -6.68 8.77 -1.50
C ALA A 279 -7.49 9.26 -2.70
N GLU A 280 -7.09 10.37 -3.33
CA GLU A 280 -7.71 10.87 -4.57
C GLU A 280 -7.59 9.87 -5.72
N MET A 281 -6.44 9.20 -5.87
CA MET A 281 -6.26 8.16 -6.89
C MET A 281 -7.23 6.97 -6.67
N PHE A 282 -7.41 6.54 -5.41
CA PHE A 282 -8.40 5.50 -5.08
C PHE A 282 -9.82 5.98 -5.33
N TYR A 283 -10.16 7.18 -4.89
CA TYR A 283 -11.49 7.77 -5.15
C TYR A 283 -11.81 7.81 -6.64
N ALA A 284 -10.87 8.23 -7.47
CA ALA A 284 -11.05 8.30 -8.91
C ALA A 284 -11.17 6.91 -9.58
N ARG A 285 -10.43 5.90 -9.09
CA ARG A 285 -10.26 4.61 -9.78
C ARG A 285 -11.19 3.50 -9.29
N LEU A 286 -11.62 3.54 -8.04
CA LEU A 286 -12.47 2.49 -7.45
C LEU A 286 -13.98 2.72 -7.71
N LYS A 287 -14.34 3.63 -8.60
CA LYS A 287 -15.73 3.94 -8.97
C LYS A 287 -16.46 2.74 -9.55
#